data_b505cad5205d77961dbb2c9ca5475509
#
_entry.id   b505cad5205d77961dbb2c9ca5475509
#
_cell.length_a   1.000
_cell.length_b   1.000
_cell.length_c   1.000
_cell.angle_alpha   90.00
_cell.angle_beta   90.00
_cell.angle_gamma   90.00
#
_symmetry.space_group_name_H-M   'P 1'
#
loop_
_entity.id
_entity.type
_entity.pdbx_description
1 polymer ?
#
loop_
_entity_poly.entity_id
_entity_poly.type
_entity_poly.pdbx_seq_one_letter_code
_entity_poly.pdbx_strand_id
1 'polypeptide(L)'
;MTEMEKARAGLEFIRGDATLRSIRERAESLCFRLNHTPPEEGEKRSAILKELIPNQGENCFIKPPFLCDYGEFIVVGKNFFANYGCKFVDGGTIRFGDDVLVGPGCTFVTVNHALEPERRLAGVMQCKGITVGNNVWFGAEVTVCPGVTIGDDCVIGAGSVVVKDIPSGSIAVGNPCRVIRKVAEKEI
;
A
#
# COMPACT_ATOMS: atom_id res chain seq x y z
N MET A 1 -4.91 25.24 -3.21
CA MET A 1 -4.41 23.84 -3.01
C MET A 1 -3.56 23.47 -4.21
N THR A 2 -2.34 22.99 -3.96
CA THR A 2 -1.47 22.38 -4.97
C THR A 2 -2.04 21.03 -5.44
N GLU A 3 -1.58 20.52 -6.58
CA GLU A 3 -2.02 19.19 -7.06
C GLU A 3 -1.65 18.07 -6.06
N MET A 4 -0.52 18.22 -5.36
CA MET A 4 -0.13 17.32 -4.28
C MET A 4 -1.10 17.37 -3.09
N GLU A 5 -1.52 18.56 -2.65
CA GLU A 5 -2.50 18.71 -1.57
C GLU A 5 -3.86 18.12 -1.96
N LYS A 6 -4.28 18.31 -3.22
CA LYS A 6 -5.51 17.69 -3.75
C LYS A 6 -5.41 16.16 -3.73
N ALA A 7 -4.30 15.59 -4.23
CA ALA A 7 -4.07 14.14 -4.23
C ALA A 7 -4.16 13.55 -2.81
N ARG A 8 -3.48 14.19 -1.84
CA ARG A 8 -3.52 13.78 -0.42
C ARG A 8 -4.91 13.90 0.21
N ALA A 9 -5.68 14.90 -0.20
CA ALA A 9 -7.05 15.12 0.28
C ALA A 9 -8.09 14.22 -0.40
N GLY A 10 -7.68 13.36 -1.34
CA GLY A 10 -8.61 12.52 -2.10
C GLY A 10 -9.45 13.27 -3.12
N LEU A 11 -9.06 14.51 -3.43
CA LEU A 11 -9.69 15.34 -4.45
C LEU A 11 -9.13 15.02 -5.83
N GLU A 12 -9.86 15.45 -6.87
CA GLU A 12 -9.35 15.36 -8.23
C GLU A 12 -8.16 16.28 -8.44
N PHE A 13 -7.16 15.78 -9.14
CA PHE A 13 -5.94 16.51 -9.51
C PHE A 13 -5.50 16.16 -10.92
N ILE A 14 -4.62 16.98 -11.48
CA ILE A 14 -4.06 16.76 -12.81
C ILE A 14 -2.67 16.14 -12.68
N ARG A 15 -2.45 15.00 -13.37
CA ARG A 15 -1.13 14.37 -13.46
C ARG A 15 -0.11 15.30 -14.13
N GLY A 16 1.16 15.13 -13.77
CA GLY A 16 2.25 15.87 -14.42
C GLY A 16 2.72 17.11 -13.65
N ASP A 17 2.20 17.35 -12.46
CA ASP A 17 2.73 18.36 -11.54
C ASP A 17 4.23 18.14 -11.28
N ALA A 18 5.02 19.22 -11.33
CA ALA A 18 6.48 19.14 -11.21
C ALA A 18 6.94 18.65 -9.83
N THR A 19 6.23 19.03 -8.76
CA THR A 19 6.54 18.60 -7.40
C THR A 19 6.29 17.11 -7.23
N LEU A 20 5.13 16.62 -7.68
CA LEU A 20 4.79 15.20 -7.66
C LEU A 20 5.78 14.37 -8.48
N ARG A 21 6.21 14.90 -9.62
CA ARG A 21 7.24 14.25 -10.47
C ARG A 21 8.56 14.10 -9.73
N SER A 22 9.06 15.17 -9.11
CA SER A 22 10.33 15.16 -8.39
C SER A 22 10.33 14.15 -7.23
N ILE A 23 9.22 14.07 -6.47
CA ILE A 23 9.09 13.10 -5.37
C ILE A 23 9.07 11.67 -5.92
N ARG A 24 8.39 11.43 -7.03
CA ARG A 24 8.34 10.12 -7.69
C ARG A 24 9.72 9.68 -8.19
N GLU A 25 10.45 10.55 -8.89
CA GLU A 25 11.81 10.26 -9.35
C GLU A 25 12.76 9.92 -8.20
N ARG A 26 12.62 10.62 -7.07
CA ARG A 26 13.34 10.30 -5.83
C ARG A 26 12.96 8.90 -5.31
N ALA A 27 11.68 8.58 -5.24
CA ALA A 27 11.20 7.27 -4.79
C ALA A 27 11.67 6.13 -5.72
N GLU A 28 11.62 6.32 -7.03
CA GLU A 28 12.15 5.38 -8.03
C GLU A 28 13.65 5.10 -7.82
N SER A 29 14.45 6.15 -7.59
CA SER A 29 15.88 6.02 -7.28
C SER A 29 16.13 5.24 -5.99
N LEU A 30 15.34 5.50 -4.94
CA LEU A 30 15.46 4.79 -3.66
C LEU A 30 14.99 3.33 -3.77
N CYS A 31 13.92 3.05 -4.48
CA CYS A 31 13.49 1.68 -4.80
C CYS A 31 14.57 0.92 -5.55
N PHE A 32 15.19 1.54 -6.57
CA PHE A 32 16.30 0.94 -7.29
C PHE A 32 17.46 0.59 -6.35
N ARG A 33 17.90 1.54 -5.51
CA ARG A 33 18.97 1.32 -4.53
C ARG A 33 18.62 0.21 -3.54
N LEU A 34 17.42 0.20 -2.99
CA LEU A 34 16.94 -0.84 -2.06
C LEU A 34 16.99 -2.22 -2.71
N ASN A 35 16.46 -2.32 -3.92
CA ASN A 35 16.32 -3.59 -4.64
C ASN A 35 17.66 -4.18 -5.11
N HIS A 36 18.70 -3.34 -5.27
CA HIS A 36 20.04 -3.76 -5.70
C HIS A 36 21.08 -3.77 -4.57
N THR A 37 20.68 -3.45 -3.33
CA THR A 37 21.58 -3.58 -2.18
C THR A 37 21.69 -5.06 -1.77
N PRO A 38 22.90 -5.62 -1.64
CA PRO A 38 23.11 -7.01 -1.24
C PRO A 38 22.43 -7.39 0.07
N PRO A 39 21.96 -8.66 0.23
CA PRO A 39 21.28 -9.11 1.46
C PRO A 39 22.10 -8.94 2.73
N GLU A 40 23.42 -9.09 2.64
CA GLU A 40 24.38 -8.94 3.75
C GLU A 40 24.52 -7.49 4.24
N GLU A 41 24.13 -6.49 3.44
CA GLU A 41 24.15 -5.07 3.80
C GLU A 41 22.82 -4.64 4.46
N GLY A 42 22.37 -5.35 5.49
CA GLY A 42 21.06 -5.13 6.14
C GLY A 42 20.87 -3.72 6.73
N GLU A 43 21.91 -3.16 7.35
CA GLU A 43 21.87 -1.78 7.88
C GLU A 43 21.65 -0.75 6.76
N LYS A 44 22.32 -0.91 5.63
CA LYS A 44 22.16 -0.05 4.47
C LYS A 44 20.77 -0.16 3.86
N ARG A 45 20.21 -1.38 3.76
CA ARG A 45 18.81 -1.58 3.34
C ARG A 45 17.84 -0.86 4.26
N SER A 46 18.04 -0.99 5.59
CA SER A 46 17.22 -0.32 6.59
C SER A 46 17.29 1.20 6.47
N ALA A 47 18.48 1.76 6.27
CA ALA A 47 18.66 3.19 6.06
C ALA A 47 17.96 3.70 4.80
N ILE A 48 18.08 2.98 3.68
CA ILE A 48 17.39 3.32 2.42
C ILE A 48 15.87 3.22 2.60
N LEU A 49 15.37 2.19 3.27
CA LEU A 49 13.95 2.02 3.53
C LEU A 49 13.40 3.15 4.39
N LYS A 50 14.15 3.59 5.41
CA LYS A 50 13.76 4.71 6.25
C LYS A 50 13.74 6.05 5.49
N GLU A 51 14.64 6.21 4.52
CA GLU A 51 14.63 7.37 3.62
C GLU A 51 13.45 7.33 2.65
N LEU A 52 13.08 6.14 2.15
CA LEU A 52 11.96 5.93 1.20
C LEU A 52 10.61 6.09 1.90
N ILE A 53 10.43 5.46 3.05
CA ILE A 53 9.20 5.48 3.87
C ILE A 53 9.51 6.13 5.22
N PRO A 54 9.51 7.47 5.30
CA PRO A 54 9.89 8.17 6.54
C PRO A 54 8.89 7.97 7.68
N ASN A 55 7.62 7.64 7.35
CA ASN A 55 6.54 7.46 8.31
C ASN A 55 6.39 5.99 8.72
N GLN A 56 7.47 5.39 9.23
CA GLN A 56 7.48 4.01 9.70
C GLN A 56 7.70 3.90 11.21
N GLY A 57 7.00 2.93 11.84
CA GLY A 57 7.21 2.54 13.23
C GLY A 57 8.48 1.71 13.43
N GLU A 58 8.66 1.23 14.64
CA GLU A 58 9.78 0.34 15.01
C GLU A 58 9.63 -1.03 14.31
N ASN A 59 10.76 -1.69 14.03
CA ASN A 59 10.80 -3.04 13.44
C ASN A 59 10.06 -3.15 12.09
N CYS A 60 10.15 -2.11 11.25
CA CYS A 60 9.64 -2.17 9.89
C CYS A 60 10.63 -2.93 8.99
N PHE A 61 10.13 -3.95 8.29
CA PHE A 61 10.93 -4.74 7.36
C PHE A 61 10.17 -4.99 6.07
N ILE A 62 10.77 -4.59 4.94
CA ILE A 62 10.24 -4.83 3.60
C ILE A 62 11.30 -5.57 2.78
N LYS A 63 10.94 -6.75 2.29
CA LYS A 63 11.80 -7.57 1.45
C LYS A 63 11.85 -7.05 0.02
N PRO A 64 13.03 -6.83 -0.55
CA PRO A 64 13.18 -6.58 -2.00
C PRO A 64 12.77 -7.82 -2.85
N PRO A 65 12.34 -7.61 -4.13
CA PRO A 65 12.09 -6.30 -4.70
C PRO A 65 10.82 -5.64 -4.15
N PHE A 66 10.87 -4.33 -3.97
CA PHE A 66 9.76 -3.50 -3.54
C PHE A 66 9.61 -2.27 -4.46
N LEU A 67 8.39 -1.85 -4.74
CA LEU A 67 8.10 -0.69 -5.56
C LEU A 67 7.02 0.17 -4.91
N CYS A 68 7.16 1.48 -5.02
CA CYS A 68 6.12 2.46 -4.67
C CYS A 68 6.21 3.69 -5.57
N ASP A 69 5.15 4.51 -5.57
CA ASP A 69 5.12 5.73 -6.37
C ASP A 69 5.86 6.89 -5.69
N TYR A 70 5.60 7.12 -4.40
CA TYR A 70 6.14 8.26 -3.66
C TYR A 70 6.87 7.87 -2.37
N GLY A 71 6.46 6.81 -1.70
CA GLY A 71 6.99 6.37 -0.42
C GLY A 71 6.57 7.26 0.78
N GLU A 72 6.53 8.57 0.58
CA GLU A 72 6.15 9.53 1.61
C GLU A 72 4.68 9.43 2.05
N PHE A 73 3.82 8.85 1.21
CA PHE A 73 2.40 8.67 1.51
C PHE A 73 2.09 7.31 2.13
N ILE A 74 3.13 6.51 2.36
CA ILE A 74 3.04 5.25 3.09
C ILE A 74 3.30 5.51 4.58
N VAL A 75 2.40 5.03 5.41
CA VAL A 75 2.49 5.05 6.86
C VAL A 75 2.37 3.63 7.37
N VAL A 76 3.36 3.15 8.09
CA VAL A 76 3.34 1.81 8.69
C VAL A 76 3.56 1.89 10.20
N GLY A 77 2.82 1.08 10.94
CA GLY A 77 2.96 0.94 12.39
C GLY A 77 4.18 0.12 12.79
N LYS A 78 4.22 -0.35 14.04
CA LYS A 78 5.29 -1.18 14.57
C LYS A 78 5.19 -2.61 14.03
N ASN A 79 6.34 -3.30 13.98
CA ASN A 79 6.45 -4.71 13.60
C ASN A 79 5.83 -5.01 12.22
N PHE A 80 5.90 -4.05 11.31
CA PHE A 80 5.41 -4.22 9.95
C PHE A 80 6.35 -5.11 9.13
N PHE A 81 5.79 -6.13 8.50
CA PHE A 81 6.52 -7.00 7.59
C PHE A 81 5.84 -7.07 6.23
N ALA A 82 6.57 -6.77 5.15
CA ALA A 82 6.15 -7.07 3.79
C ALA A 82 7.14 -8.00 3.10
N ASN A 83 6.62 -9.07 2.51
CA ASN A 83 7.43 -10.02 1.75
C ASN A 83 7.79 -9.44 0.37
N TYR A 84 8.62 -10.15 -0.39
CA TYR A 84 9.13 -9.71 -1.69
C TYR A 84 8.01 -9.50 -2.73
N GLY A 85 8.27 -8.61 -3.69
CA GLY A 85 7.39 -8.37 -4.83
C GLY A 85 6.20 -7.45 -4.55
N CYS A 86 6.13 -6.86 -3.36
CA CYS A 86 5.04 -5.94 -3.01
C CYS A 86 5.13 -4.62 -3.77
N LYS A 87 3.95 -4.07 -4.14
CA LYS A 87 3.80 -2.82 -4.89
C LYS A 87 2.80 -1.92 -4.17
N PHE A 88 3.25 -0.74 -3.77
CA PHE A 88 2.40 0.24 -3.09
C PHE A 88 2.26 1.48 -3.99
N VAL A 89 1.13 1.56 -4.73
CA VAL A 89 0.81 2.68 -5.61
C VAL A 89 0.18 3.77 -4.77
N ASP A 90 1.03 4.51 -4.06
CA ASP A 90 0.69 5.44 -2.99
C ASP A 90 0.46 6.88 -3.50
N GLY A 91 -0.34 7.05 -4.55
CA GLY A 91 -0.78 8.39 -4.95
C GLY A 91 -1.63 9.09 -3.89
N GLY A 92 -2.38 8.32 -3.09
CA GLY A 92 -3.01 8.69 -1.83
C GLY A 92 -2.35 7.97 -0.65
N THR A 93 -2.74 8.28 0.57
CA THR A 93 -2.15 7.65 1.76
C THR A 93 -2.49 6.16 1.83
N ILE A 94 -1.48 5.33 2.04
CA ILE A 94 -1.63 3.92 2.44
C ILE A 94 -1.19 3.82 3.89
N ARG A 95 -2.12 3.51 4.79
CA ARG A 95 -1.86 3.40 6.22
C ARG A 95 -2.03 1.97 6.70
N PHE A 96 -1.02 1.45 7.38
CA PHE A 96 -1.06 0.20 8.11
C PHE A 96 -0.90 0.45 9.62
N GLY A 97 -1.66 -0.28 10.42
CA GLY A 97 -1.50 -0.33 11.87
C GLY A 97 -0.27 -1.14 12.30
N ASP A 98 -0.26 -1.56 13.56
CA ASP A 98 0.81 -2.36 14.14
C ASP A 98 0.63 -3.86 13.79
N ASP A 99 1.74 -4.63 13.81
CA ASP A 99 1.76 -6.09 13.68
C ASP A 99 1.14 -6.60 12.36
N VAL A 100 1.30 -5.87 11.27
CA VAL A 100 0.76 -6.24 9.95
C VAL A 100 1.76 -7.11 9.18
N LEU A 101 1.28 -8.24 8.66
CA LEU A 101 2.04 -9.18 7.84
C LEU A 101 1.51 -9.19 6.40
N VAL A 102 2.36 -8.85 5.45
CA VAL A 102 2.00 -8.81 4.03
C VAL A 102 2.74 -9.92 3.27
N GLY A 103 1.99 -10.83 2.67
CA GLY A 103 2.50 -11.91 1.84
C GLY A 103 3.17 -11.41 0.55
N PRO A 104 3.89 -12.30 -0.18
CA PRO A 104 4.59 -11.90 -1.39
C PRO A 104 3.63 -11.45 -2.50
N GLY A 105 4.09 -10.51 -3.33
CA GLY A 105 3.38 -10.05 -4.52
C GLY A 105 2.16 -9.16 -4.26
N CYS A 106 1.85 -8.81 -3.02
CA CYS A 106 0.70 -7.99 -2.71
C CYS A 106 0.79 -6.59 -3.31
N THR A 107 -0.36 -6.07 -3.76
CA THR A 107 -0.48 -4.76 -4.39
C THR A 107 -1.54 -3.91 -3.68
N PHE A 108 -1.17 -2.70 -3.27
CA PHE A 108 -2.07 -1.71 -2.68
C PHE A 108 -2.16 -0.51 -3.62
N VAL A 109 -3.35 -0.24 -4.16
CA VAL A 109 -3.56 0.80 -5.16
C VAL A 109 -4.50 1.85 -4.62
N THR A 110 -4.04 3.11 -4.55
CA THR A 110 -4.89 4.24 -4.13
C THR A 110 -5.39 5.07 -5.31
N VAL A 111 -4.85 4.85 -6.49
CA VAL A 111 -5.02 5.71 -7.67
C VAL A 111 -6.18 5.24 -8.54
N ASN A 112 -7.02 6.20 -8.96
CA ASN A 112 -7.98 6.03 -10.03
C ASN A 112 -7.75 7.11 -11.11
N HIS A 113 -7.94 6.72 -12.36
CA HIS A 113 -8.10 7.67 -13.47
C HIS A 113 -9.58 7.98 -13.67
N ALA A 114 -9.89 9.15 -14.25
CA ALA A 114 -11.26 9.49 -14.62
C ALA A 114 -11.85 8.41 -15.54
N LEU A 115 -13.09 8.02 -15.28
CA LEU A 115 -13.78 7.00 -16.09
C LEU A 115 -14.16 7.57 -17.47
N GLU A 116 -14.49 8.84 -17.52
CA GLU A 116 -14.82 9.55 -18.76
C GLU A 116 -13.57 9.69 -19.64
N PRO A 117 -13.62 9.26 -20.91
CA PRO A 117 -12.45 9.24 -21.78
C PRO A 117 -11.77 10.61 -21.94
N GLU A 118 -12.54 11.65 -22.13
CA GLU A 118 -12.02 13.03 -22.33
C GLU A 118 -11.28 13.53 -21.09
N ARG A 119 -11.83 13.32 -19.89
CA ARG A 119 -11.20 13.70 -18.62
C ARG A 119 -9.95 12.89 -18.35
N ARG A 120 -9.97 11.59 -18.69
CA ARG A 120 -8.80 10.72 -18.57
C ARG A 120 -7.67 11.17 -19.51
N LEU A 121 -7.98 11.56 -20.75
CA LEU A 121 -7.02 12.13 -21.69
C LEU A 121 -6.46 13.46 -21.19
N ALA A 122 -7.29 14.30 -20.55
CA ALA A 122 -6.87 15.54 -19.90
C ALA A 122 -5.99 15.30 -18.65
N GLY A 123 -5.78 14.04 -18.24
CA GLY A 123 -4.92 13.69 -17.13
C GLY A 123 -5.56 13.79 -15.75
N VAL A 124 -6.90 13.85 -15.68
CA VAL A 124 -7.63 13.89 -14.40
C VAL A 124 -7.48 12.55 -13.66
N MET A 125 -7.08 12.63 -12.40
CA MET A 125 -6.89 11.51 -11.48
C MET A 125 -7.57 11.80 -10.14
N GLN A 126 -7.85 10.75 -9.39
CA GLN A 126 -8.27 10.84 -8.00
C GLN A 126 -7.60 9.72 -7.20
N CYS A 127 -7.10 10.04 -6.03
CA CYS A 127 -6.54 9.04 -5.12
C CYS A 127 -7.49 8.87 -3.93
N LYS A 128 -7.80 7.61 -3.59
CA LYS A 128 -8.56 7.27 -2.39
C LYS A 128 -7.67 6.43 -1.50
N GLY A 129 -7.38 6.94 -0.28
CA GLY A 129 -6.49 6.28 0.66
C GLY A 129 -6.96 4.88 1.05
N ILE A 130 -6.01 4.04 1.44
CA ILE A 130 -6.25 2.71 2.00
C ILE A 130 -5.90 2.76 3.48
N THR A 131 -6.74 2.17 4.33
CA THR A 131 -6.48 2.03 5.77
C THR A 131 -6.56 0.56 6.16
N VAL A 132 -5.51 0.08 6.82
CA VAL A 132 -5.43 -1.27 7.38
C VAL A 132 -5.22 -1.15 8.89
N GLY A 133 -6.01 -1.85 9.66
CA GLY A 133 -5.91 -1.92 11.12
C GLY A 133 -4.70 -2.69 11.61
N ASN A 134 -4.75 -3.07 12.88
CA ASN A 134 -3.67 -3.81 13.55
C ASN A 134 -3.84 -5.32 13.36
N ASN A 135 -2.72 -6.06 13.46
CA ASN A 135 -2.71 -7.54 13.46
C ASN A 135 -3.45 -8.12 12.24
N VAL A 136 -3.16 -7.58 11.05
CA VAL A 136 -3.76 -8.04 9.80
C VAL A 136 -2.76 -8.89 9.02
N TRP A 137 -3.21 -10.05 8.54
CA TRP A 137 -2.41 -10.92 7.67
C TRP A 137 -2.99 -10.96 6.25
N PHE A 138 -2.16 -10.59 5.29
CA PHE A 138 -2.42 -10.78 3.87
C PHE A 138 -1.70 -12.02 3.35
N GLY A 139 -2.41 -12.94 2.72
CA GLY A 139 -1.84 -14.01 1.93
C GLY A 139 -1.07 -13.48 0.71
N ALA A 140 -0.50 -14.37 -0.09
CA ALA A 140 0.22 -13.98 -1.30
C ALA A 140 -0.70 -13.38 -2.36
N GLU A 141 -0.16 -12.45 -3.19
CA GLU A 141 -0.83 -11.92 -4.41
C GLU A 141 -2.20 -11.25 -4.12
N VAL A 142 -2.37 -10.65 -2.95
CA VAL A 142 -3.58 -9.88 -2.64
C VAL A 142 -3.51 -8.51 -3.29
N THR A 143 -4.60 -8.07 -3.91
CA THR A 143 -4.77 -6.71 -4.42
C THR A 143 -5.80 -5.96 -3.59
N VAL A 144 -5.44 -4.79 -3.02
CA VAL A 144 -6.35 -3.89 -2.31
C VAL A 144 -6.61 -2.66 -3.17
N CYS A 145 -7.90 -2.42 -3.45
CA CYS A 145 -8.36 -1.33 -4.31
C CYS A 145 -8.51 0.01 -3.57
N PRO A 146 -8.59 1.13 -4.31
CA PRO A 146 -8.67 2.47 -3.74
C PRO A 146 -9.86 2.68 -2.79
N GLY A 147 -9.61 3.31 -1.65
CA GLY A 147 -10.63 3.70 -0.68
C GLY A 147 -11.04 2.61 0.31
N VAL A 148 -10.42 1.44 0.26
CA VAL A 148 -10.75 0.32 1.14
C VAL A 148 -10.22 0.52 2.56
N THR A 149 -11.07 0.20 3.54
CA THR A 149 -10.68 0.06 4.95
C THR A 149 -10.77 -1.40 5.37
N ILE A 150 -9.70 -1.92 5.97
CA ILE A 150 -9.64 -3.26 6.56
C ILE A 150 -9.44 -3.10 8.06
N GLY A 151 -10.37 -3.64 8.85
CA GLY A 151 -10.33 -3.55 10.32
C GLY A 151 -9.24 -4.41 10.95
N ASP A 152 -9.13 -4.35 12.27
CA ASP A 152 -8.16 -5.11 13.04
C ASP A 152 -8.42 -6.63 12.98
N ASP A 153 -7.40 -7.43 13.27
CA ASP A 153 -7.49 -8.90 13.41
C ASP A 153 -8.09 -9.60 12.17
N CYS A 154 -7.79 -9.11 10.98
CA CYS A 154 -8.28 -9.67 9.73
C CYS A 154 -7.27 -10.60 9.05
N VAL A 155 -7.78 -11.60 8.35
CA VAL A 155 -7.00 -12.46 7.45
C VAL A 155 -7.57 -12.32 6.04
N ILE A 156 -6.73 -11.93 5.09
CA ILE A 156 -7.09 -11.82 3.67
C ILE A 156 -6.40 -12.97 2.91
N GLY A 157 -7.19 -13.89 2.39
CA GLY A 157 -6.66 -15.07 1.70
C GLY A 157 -5.93 -14.74 0.40
N ALA A 158 -4.99 -15.60 0.02
CA ALA A 158 -4.14 -15.41 -1.17
C ALA A 158 -4.99 -15.23 -2.46
N GLY A 159 -4.47 -14.40 -3.38
CA GLY A 159 -5.11 -14.13 -4.67
C GLY A 159 -6.40 -13.29 -4.59
N SER A 160 -6.71 -12.72 -3.42
CA SER A 160 -7.93 -11.93 -3.23
C SER A 160 -7.82 -10.54 -3.84
N VAL A 161 -8.96 -10.03 -4.36
CA VAL A 161 -9.11 -8.64 -4.81
C VAL A 161 -10.10 -7.92 -3.91
N VAL A 162 -9.59 -7.09 -3.00
CA VAL A 162 -10.38 -6.39 -1.99
C VAL A 162 -10.90 -5.08 -2.57
N VAL A 163 -12.21 -5.04 -2.83
CA VAL A 163 -12.91 -3.91 -3.47
C VAL A 163 -13.91 -3.22 -2.55
N LYS A 164 -14.08 -3.71 -1.31
CA LYS A 164 -14.97 -3.18 -0.28
C LYS A 164 -14.32 -3.33 1.08
N ASP A 165 -14.78 -2.54 2.04
CA ASP A 165 -14.31 -2.61 3.42
C ASP A 165 -14.50 -4.00 4.04
N ILE A 166 -13.54 -4.39 4.88
CA ILE A 166 -13.55 -5.64 5.62
C ILE A 166 -13.64 -5.31 7.11
N PRO A 167 -14.71 -5.74 7.80
CA PRO A 167 -14.88 -5.49 9.22
C PRO A 167 -13.89 -6.29 10.06
N SER A 168 -13.50 -5.75 11.23
CA SER A 168 -12.54 -6.38 12.15
C SER A 168 -12.90 -7.83 12.49
N GLY A 169 -11.87 -8.65 12.76
CA GLY A 169 -11.99 -10.05 13.14
C GLY A 169 -12.52 -10.95 12.03
N SER A 170 -12.28 -10.61 10.77
CA SER A 170 -12.84 -11.33 9.62
C SER A 170 -11.79 -12.09 8.84
N ILE A 171 -12.19 -13.26 8.33
CA ILE A 171 -11.46 -13.97 7.27
C ILE A 171 -12.20 -13.70 5.96
N ALA A 172 -11.49 -13.14 4.99
CA ALA A 172 -12.05 -12.74 3.69
C ALA A 172 -11.19 -13.30 2.55
N VAL A 173 -11.83 -13.78 1.49
CA VAL A 173 -11.14 -14.41 0.37
C VAL A 173 -11.84 -14.13 -0.97
N GLY A 174 -11.12 -14.31 -2.05
CA GLY A 174 -11.67 -14.41 -3.41
C GLY A 174 -11.56 -13.14 -4.26
N ASN A 175 -12.03 -13.24 -5.49
CA ASN A 175 -12.13 -12.13 -6.44
C ASN A 175 -13.54 -12.08 -7.05
N PRO A 176 -14.37 -11.09 -6.66
CA PRO A 176 -14.10 -10.07 -5.63
C PRO A 176 -14.09 -10.66 -4.20
N CYS A 177 -13.22 -10.11 -3.34
CA CYS A 177 -13.05 -10.57 -1.97
C CYS A 177 -14.33 -10.44 -1.14
N ARG A 178 -14.66 -11.47 -0.35
CA ARG A 178 -15.83 -11.51 0.54
C ARG A 178 -15.44 -12.11 1.87
N VAL A 179 -16.05 -11.60 2.94
CA VAL A 179 -15.97 -12.22 4.26
C VAL A 179 -16.65 -13.59 4.20
N ILE A 180 -15.93 -14.62 4.64
CA ILE A 180 -16.43 -16.00 4.67
C ILE A 180 -16.76 -16.48 6.09
N ARG A 181 -16.03 -15.96 7.12
CA ARG A 181 -16.28 -16.26 8.54
C ARG A 181 -15.55 -15.28 9.45
N LYS A 182 -15.79 -15.38 10.74
CA LYS A 182 -15.00 -14.69 11.76
C LYS A 182 -13.76 -15.47 12.17
N VAL A 183 -12.68 -14.77 12.55
CA VAL A 183 -11.42 -15.40 13.02
C VAL A 183 -11.63 -16.26 14.26
N ALA A 184 -12.53 -15.84 15.18
CA ALA A 184 -12.83 -16.58 16.41
C ALA A 184 -13.65 -17.86 16.17
N GLU A 185 -14.25 -18.05 15.02
CA GLU A 185 -15.01 -19.26 14.67
C GLU A 185 -14.02 -20.36 14.31
N LYS A 186 -13.94 -21.42 15.17
CA LYS A 186 -13.12 -22.60 14.87
C LYS A 186 -13.66 -23.30 13.63
N GLU A 187 -12.76 -23.86 12.84
CA GLU A 187 -13.16 -24.80 11.78
C GLU A 187 -13.81 -26.01 12.46
N ILE A 188 -15.01 -26.35 12.00
CA ILE A 188 -15.73 -27.57 12.39
C ILE A 188 -15.18 -28.74 11.58
#